data_33d15cc7bb1a9cce73f6722852ea59d6
#
_entry.id   33d15cc7bb1a9cce73f6722852ea59d6
#
_cell.length_a   1.000
_cell.length_b   1.000
_cell.length_c   1.000
_cell.angle_alpha   90.00
_cell.angle_beta   90.00
_cell.angle_gamma   90.00
#
_symmetry.space_group_name_H-M   'P 1'
#
loop_
_entity.id
_entity.type
_entity.pdbx_description
1 polymer ?
#
loop_
_entity_poly.entity_id
_entity_poly.type
_entity_poly.pdbx_seq_one_letter_code
_entity_poly.pdbx_strand_id
1 'polypeptide(L)'
;MAIIYFLQSDVVATLLEAGVEIIILTDEALIPQLTKRNTRHGLTFESLRLKQADQYAKTVSPRWQWLLGYLRRVGGSRRINTEAMDSHIWEVWGENGWKFRLGIWIPSALMILLLRNFSFARKLLVRMQNRFTPDIYADLFERYQPDMVIASTPGWRMDRYLLRESARRGIPNMTVIVGWDNSSSYNVSGADVQWATCWSALQKEELVKGSDWNPERVHIGGIPSYDGYFRKSWLMPRDEYFKLHGLDPNRKLISYASSFVHFAPNFPNIEALAKLVSADSLESPDSPNRLAEPSQLLIRLHPSHFQDKPKIFADERAQVFELEKKYPHVHVVQPVALGGSLGYYGGEDMDEKSSMMAYSDVLVTVYSTMLVETAVHDTPMIAAVIDTPGGWNKKGKFSLSLKEIGDWPTHKRFREARAGRVTSNESELRDALNMYLKDRTIDSAERRKFVEDEITFTDGTSGKHTAEFILKVLNS
;
A
#
# COMPACT_ATOMS: atom_id res chain seq x y z
N MET A 1 -3.34 -3.91 5.74
CA MET A 1 -1.89 -4.20 5.90
C MET A 1 -1.49 -4.34 7.36
N ALA A 2 -1.73 -3.37 8.26
CA ALA A 2 -1.30 -3.51 9.68
C ALA A 2 -1.87 -4.75 10.39
N ILE A 3 -3.14 -5.11 10.15
CA ILE A 3 -3.73 -6.34 10.74
C ILE A 3 -2.97 -7.59 10.29
N ILE A 4 -2.65 -7.70 9.00
CA ILE A 4 -1.87 -8.82 8.47
C ILE A 4 -0.46 -8.79 9.06
N TYR A 5 0.16 -7.62 9.09
CA TYR A 5 1.51 -7.43 9.62
C TYR A 5 1.65 -7.93 11.07
N PHE A 6 0.70 -7.63 11.95
CA PHE A 6 0.77 -7.98 13.37
C PHE A 6 0.06 -9.29 13.71
N LEU A 7 -1.16 -9.52 13.21
CA LEU A 7 -2.02 -10.61 13.67
C LEU A 7 -1.93 -11.88 12.82
N GLN A 8 -1.53 -11.77 11.55
CA GLN A 8 -1.41 -12.91 10.63
C GLN A 8 0.04 -13.30 10.33
N SER A 9 1.00 -12.64 10.99
CA SER A 9 2.42 -12.99 10.99
C SER A 9 2.85 -13.47 12.37
N ASP A 10 4.13 -13.83 12.50
CA ASP A 10 4.69 -14.28 13.76
C ASP A 10 4.95 -13.14 14.77
N VAL A 11 4.74 -11.86 14.43
CA VAL A 11 5.07 -10.73 15.31
C VAL A 11 4.38 -10.83 16.66
N VAL A 12 3.04 -10.85 16.67
CA VAL A 12 2.26 -10.92 17.92
C VAL A 12 2.47 -12.27 18.63
N ALA A 13 2.54 -13.36 17.89
CA ALA A 13 2.76 -14.69 18.46
C ALA A 13 4.08 -14.74 19.24
N THR A 14 5.18 -14.32 18.63
CA THR A 14 6.50 -14.32 19.26
C THR A 14 6.58 -13.39 20.48
N LEU A 15 5.93 -12.23 20.44
CA LEU A 15 5.90 -11.31 21.58
C LEU A 15 5.11 -11.89 22.76
N LEU A 16 3.96 -12.52 22.50
CA LEU A 16 3.15 -13.20 23.55
C LEU A 16 3.90 -14.40 24.15
N GLU A 17 4.61 -15.19 23.34
CA GLU A 17 5.46 -16.30 23.80
C GLU A 17 6.60 -15.82 24.70
N ALA A 18 7.09 -14.60 24.49
CA ALA A 18 8.07 -13.95 25.34
C ALA A 18 7.47 -13.31 26.61
N GLY A 19 6.16 -13.46 26.87
CA GLY A 19 5.46 -12.95 28.04
C GLY A 19 5.07 -11.46 27.96
N VAL A 20 5.10 -10.86 26.75
CA VAL A 20 4.67 -9.46 26.57
C VAL A 20 3.15 -9.39 26.53
N GLU A 21 2.55 -8.50 27.31
CA GLU A 21 1.13 -8.14 27.19
C GLU A 21 0.94 -7.13 26.05
N ILE A 22 -0.02 -7.39 25.15
CA ILE A 22 -0.24 -6.60 23.95
C ILE A 22 -1.63 -6.01 23.94
N ILE A 23 -1.70 -4.67 23.79
CA ILE A 23 -2.94 -3.93 23.60
C ILE A 23 -2.97 -3.36 22.17
N ILE A 24 -3.87 -3.88 21.34
CA ILE A 24 -4.03 -3.41 19.95
C ILE A 24 -5.14 -2.37 19.88
N LEU A 25 -4.79 -1.15 19.50
CA LEU A 25 -5.76 -0.10 19.23
C LEU A 25 -6.23 -0.18 17.76
N THR A 26 -7.55 -0.33 17.56
CA THR A 26 -8.16 -0.47 16.24
C THR A 26 -9.47 0.32 16.15
N ASP A 27 -10.09 0.31 14.96
CA ASP A 27 -11.43 0.87 14.78
C ASP A 27 -12.42 0.13 15.69
N GLU A 28 -13.21 0.90 16.43
CA GLU A 28 -14.18 0.39 17.41
C GLU A 28 -15.14 -0.63 16.80
N ALA A 29 -15.54 -0.42 15.55
CA ALA A 29 -16.42 -1.34 14.82
C ALA A 29 -15.81 -2.72 14.55
N LEU A 30 -14.47 -2.83 14.59
CA LEU A 30 -13.75 -4.08 14.31
C LEU A 30 -13.42 -4.89 15.56
N ILE A 31 -13.49 -4.30 16.74
CA ILE A 31 -13.09 -4.94 18.00
C ILE A 31 -13.81 -6.27 18.22
N PRO A 32 -15.15 -6.39 18.09
CA PRO A 32 -15.82 -7.66 18.36
C PRO A 32 -15.35 -8.79 17.44
N GLN A 33 -15.14 -8.48 16.16
CA GLN A 33 -14.69 -9.44 15.15
C GLN A 33 -13.25 -9.88 15.40
N LEU A 34 -12.35 -8.92 15.66
CA LEU A 34 -10.94 -9.20 15.91
C LEU A 34 -10.73 -9.95 17.21
N THR A 35 -11.46 -9.60 18.29
CA THR A 35 -11.42 -10.34 19.55
C THR A 35 -11.87 -11.79 19.36
N LYS A 36 -12.97 -12.03 18.63
CA LYS A 36 -13.47 -13.39 18.36
C LYS A 36 -12.46 -14.25 17.59
N ARG A 37 -11.71 -13.64 16.66
CA ARG A 37 -10.74 -14.34 15.81
C ARG A 37 -9.39 -14.58 16.47
N ASN A 38 -9.00 -13.71 17.39
CA ASN A 38 -7.67 -13.68 17.97
C ASN A 38 -7.73 -13.82 19.50
N THR A 39 -8.48 -14.83 19.97
CA THR A 39 -8.53 -15.13 21.40
C THR A 39 -7.21 -15.74 21.86
N ARG A 40 -6.35 -14.92 22.46
CA ARG A 40 -5.05 -15.33 23.01
C ARG A 40 -4.85 -14.66 24.38
N HIS A 41 -4.25 -15.39 25.32
CA HIS A 41 -3.87 -14.82 26.61
C HIS A 41 -2.84 -13.70 26.39
N GLY A 42 -2.96 -12.60 27.11
CA GLY A 42 -2.07 -11.45 26.95
C GLY A 42 -2.36 -10.53 25.77
N LEU A 43 -3.42 -10.78 24.98
CA LEU A 43 -3.83 -9.93 23.85
C LEU A 43 -5.19 -9.26 24.12
N THR A 44 -5.20 -7.93 24.09
CA THR A 44 -6.40 -7.10 24.31
C THR A 44 -6.62 -6.16 23.13
N PHE A 45 -7.88 -5.89 22.80
CA PHE A 45 -8.26 -4.92 21.76
C PHE A 45 -8.96 -3.73 22.38
N GLU A 46 -8.53 -2.52 22.02
CA GLU A 46 -9.08 -1.25 22.48
C GLU A 46 -9.40 -0.32 21.29
N SER A 47 -10.23 0.68 21.55
CA SER A 47 -10.60 1.67 20.52
C SER A 47 -9.46 2.63 20.21
N LEU A 48 -9.13 2.79 18.90
CA LEU A 48 -8.25 3.84 18.38
C LEU A 48 -8.90 5.24 18.43
N ARG A 49 -10.17 5.34 18.87
CA ARG A 49 -10.92 6.60 19.08
C ARG A 49 -10.93 7.52 17.85
N LEU A 50 -11.11 6.93 16.69
CA LEU A 50 -11.02 7.63 15.40
C LEU A 50 -11.96 8.83 15.31
N LYS A 51 -13.19 8.74 15.87
CA LYS A 51 -14.16 9.85 15.87
C LYS A 51 -13.64 11.03 16.68
N GLN A 52 -13.07 10.77 17.86
CA GLN A 52 -12.52 11.82 18.74
C GLN A 52 -11.27 12.45 18.10
N ALA A 53 -10.39 11.64 17.52
CA ALA A 53 -9.21 12.11 16.80
C ALA A 53 -9.57 12.99 15.58
N ASP A 54 -10.58 12.60 14.81
CA ASP A 54 -11.08 13.35 13.66
C ASP A 54 -11.76 14.67 14.11
N GLN A 55 -12.57 14.62 15.16
CA GLN A 55 -13.18 15.81 15.74
C GLN A 55 -12.11 16.80 16.21
N TYR A 56 -11.10 16.33 16.94
CA TYR A 56 -9.97 17.18 17.36
C TYR A 56 -9.27 17.83 16.16
N ALA A 57 -8.97 17.05 15.13
CA ALA A 57 -8.31 17.56 13.92
C ALA A 57 -9.14 18.62 13.20
N LYS A 58 -10.48 18.53 13.24
CA LYS A 58 -11.42 19.48 12.60
C LYS A 58 -11.72 20.72 13.44
N THR A 59 -11.59 20.66 14.75
CA THR A 59 -11.98 21.75 15.65
C THR A 59 -10.79 22.53 16.19
N VAL A 60 -9.67 21.87 16.48
CA VAL A 60 -8.51 22.54 17.08
C VAL A 60 -7.52 22.99 16.00
N SER A 61 -7.55 24.26 15.69
CA SER A 61 -6.64 24.89 14.72
C SER A 61 -6.54 24.10 13.37
N PRO A 62 -7.64 23.76 12.70
CA PRO A 62 -7.65 22.83 11.57
C PRO A 62 -6.75 23.27 10.41
N ARG A 63 -6.68 24.60 10.18
CA ARG A 63 -5.82 25.16 9.11
C ARG A 63 -4.32 24.91 9.37
N TRP A 64 -3.90 25.06 10.64
CA TRP A 64 -2.51 24.80 11.03
C TRP A 64 -2.18 23.31 10.97
N GLN A 65 -3.06 22.46 11.49
CA GLN A 65 -2.85 21.00 11.42
C GLN A 65 -2.80 20.52 9.96
N TRP A 66 -3.65 21.08 9.10
CA TRP A 66 -3.62 20.79 7.66
C TRP A 66 -2.30 21.25 7.03
N LEU A 67 -1.87 22.49 7.26
CA LEU A 67 -0.63 23.05 6.71
C LEU A 67 0.58 22.24 7.15
N LEU A 68 0.70 21.92 8.43
CA LEU A 68 1.80 21.10 8.94
C LEU A 68 1.78 19.68 8.35
N GLY A 69 0.60 19.10 8.18
CA GLY A 69 0.43 17.80 7.51
C GLY A 69 0.82 17.84 6.03
N TYR A 70 0.47 18.90 5.31
CA TYR A 70 0.87 19.12 3.93
C TYR A 70 2.39 19.29 3.82
N LEU A 71 2.98 20.20 4.60
CA LEU A 71 4.43 20.45 4.61
C LEU A 71 5.23 19.19 4.97
N ARG A 72 4.73 18.38 5.91
CA ARG A 72 5.31 17.09 6.25
C ARG A 72 5.38 16.16 5.04
N ARG A 73 4.29 16.04 4.29
CA ARG A 73 4.19 15.14 3.14
C ARG A 73 5.12 15.55 1.99
N VAL A 74 5.28 16.86 1.76
CA VAL A 74 6.08 17.36 0.64
C VAL A 74 7.48 17.85 1.01
N GLY A 75 7.81 17.87 2.31
CA GLY A 75 9.03 18.47 2.84
C GLY A 75 10.22 17.52 3.03
N GLY A 76 10.16 16.31 2.53
CA GLY A 76 11.28 15.37 2.58
C GLY A 76 12.52 15.90 1.84
N SER A 77 13.70 15.40 2.19
CA SER A 77 14.98 15.86 1.65
C SER A 77 15.13 15.57 0.15
N ARG A 78 15.80 16.45 -0.57
CA ARG A 78 16.21 16.26 -1.98
C ARG A 78 17.28 15.19 -2.18
N ARG A 79 17.77 14.58 -1.12
CA ARG A 79 18.75 13.48 -1.20
C ARG A 79 18.15 12.15 -1.64
N ILE A 80 16.82 12.10 -1.78
CA ILE A 80 16.08 10.98 -2.37
C ILE A 80 15.27 11.48 -3.57
N ASN A 81 14.70 10.55 -4.33
CA ASN A 81 13.78 10.89 -5.41
C ASN A 81 12.51 11.56 -4.85
N THR A 82 12.19 12.77 -5.31
CA THR A 82 11.10 13.61 -4.80
C THR A 82 9.84 13.61 -5.67
N GLU A 83 9.78 12.83 -6.76
CA GLU A 83 8.68 12.85 -7.74
C GLU A 83 7.30 12.62 -7.11
N ALA A 84 7.19 11.70 -6.15
CA ALA A 84 5.93 11.45 -5.46
C ALA A 84 5.50 12.65 -4.58
N MET A 85 6.45 13.36 -3.99
CA MET A 85 6.20 14.59 -3.22
C MET A 85 5.83 15.76 -4.14
N ASP A 86 6.49 15.88 -5.27
CA ASP A 86 6.23 16.92 -6.28
C ASP A 86 4.84 16.74 -6.88
N SER A 87 4.46 15.50 -7.21
CA SER A 87 3.11 15.16 -7.66
C SER A 87 2.04 15.60 -6.65
N HIS A 88 2.28 15.42 -5.34
CA HIS A 88 1.33 15.87 -4.32
C HIS A 88 1.25 17.41 -4.20
N ILE A 89 2.33 18.13 -4.48
CA ILE A 89 2.27 19.61 -4.57
C ILE A 89 1.31 20.02 -5.70
N TRP A 90 1.45 19.41 -6.87
CA TRP A 90 0.61 19.69 -8.03
C TRP A 90 -0.85 19.27 -7.81
N GLU A 91 -1.09 18.12 -7.13
CA GLU A 91 -2.42 17.67 -6.74
C GLU A 91 -3.13 18.74 -5.88
N VAL A 92 -2.51 19.14 -4.78
CA VAL A 92 -3.07 20.15 -3.87
C VAL A 92 -3.31 21.49 -4.59
N TRP A 93 -2.44 21.86 -5.49
CA TRP A 93 -2.57 23.06 -6.32
C TRP A 93 -3.70 22.97 -7.32
N GLY A 94 -3.82 21.84 -7.99
CA GLY A 94 -4.86 21.60 -8.99
C GLY A 94 -6.26 21.59 -8.38
N GLU A 95 -6.42 21.01 -7.20
CA GLU A 95 -7.71 20.87 -6.52
C GLU A 95 -8.25 22.19 -5.93
N ASN A 96 -7.36 23.14 -5.62
CA ASN A 96 -7.74 24.37 -4.93
C ASN A 96 -7.89 25.58 -5.87
N GLY A 97 -8.77 26.51 -5.49
CA GLY A 97 -9.03 27.71 -6.25
C GLY A 97 -7.89 28.74 -6.23
N TRP A 98 -7.90 29.71 -7.14
CA TRP A 98 -6.83 30.68 -7.33
C TRP A 98 -6.51 31.53 -6.07
N LYS A 99 -7.51 31.86 -5.23
CA LYS A 99 -7.31 32.59 -3.97
C LYS A 99 -6.46 31.82 -2.98
N PHE A 100 -6.71 30.50 -2.87
CA PHE A 100 -5.89 29.60 -2.07
C PHE A 100 -4.46 29.52 -2.63
N ARG A 101 -4.34 29.40 -3.95
CA ARG A 101 -3.05 29.35 -4.62
C ARG A 101 -2.20 30.57 -4.32
N LEU A 102 -2.73 31.78 -4.44
CA LEU A 102 -2.01 33.02 -4.16
C LEU A 102 -1.65 33.19 -2.67
N GLY A 103 -2.58 32.85 -1.76
CA GLY A 103 -2.38 33.06 -0.32
C GLY A 103 -1.43 32.07 0.34
N ILE A 104 -1.32 30.85 -0.18
CA ILE A 104 -0.52 29.77 0.44
C ILE A 104 0.73 29.44 -0.38
N TRP A 105 0.74 29.75 -1.67
CA TRP A 105 1.83 29.32 -2.55
C TRP A 105 3.20 29.87 -2.17
N ILE A 106 3.35 31.19 -2.08
CA ILE A 106 4.67 31.79 -1.81
C ILE A 106 5.21 31.36 -0.45
N PRO A 107 4.44 31.46 0.66
CA PRO A 107 4.92 31.01 1.97
C PRO A 107 5.21 29.49 1.99
N SER A 108 4.36 28.68 1.38
CA SER A 108 4.59 27.22 1.35
C SER A 108 5.75 26.83 0.47
N ALA A 109 5.98 27.48 -0.67
CA ALA A 109 7.13 27.22 -1.53
C ALA A 109 8.45 27.50 -0.80
N LEU A 110 8.52 28.62 -0.07
CA LEU A 110 9.69 28.94 0.75
C LEU A 110 9.89 27.91 1.88
N MET A 111 8.81 27.52 2.56
CA MET A 111 8.88 26.49 3.61
C MET A 111 9.32 25.13 3.04
N ILE A 112 8.79 24.72 1.89
CA ILE A 112 9.18 23.49 1.21
C ILE A 112 10.66 23.55 0.83
N LEU A 113 11.13 24.67 0.31
CA LEU A 113 12.54 24.87 -0.01
C LEU A 113 13.43 24.71 1.22
N LEU A 114 13.05 25.30 2.35
CA LEU A 114 13.78 25.17 3.63
C LEU A 114 13.75 23.72 4.13
N LEU A 115 12.60 23.07 4.14
CA LEU A 115 12.46 21.69 4.58
C LEU A 115 13.31 20.74 3.72
N ARG A 116 13.28 20.88 2.40
CA ARG A 116 14.01 19.99 1.49
C ARG A 116 15.54 20.11 1.57
N ASN A 117 16.03 21.28 1.96
CA ASN A 117 17.48 21.51 2.03
C ASN A 117 18.05 21.38 3.44
N PHE A 118 17.27 21.59 4.51
CA PHE A 118 17.79 21.69 5.87
C PHE A 118 17.12 20.71 6.83
N SER A 119 17.92 19.84 7.45
CA SER A 119 17.49 18.87 8.47
C SER A 119 16.86 19.56 9.70
N PHE A 120 17.43 20.69 10.15
CA PHE A 120 16.88 21.42 11.29
C PHE A 120 15.44 21.90 11.06
N ALA A 121 15.09 22.29 9.81
CA ALA A 121 13.74 22.72 9.47
C ALA A 121 12.74 21.54 9.57
N ARG A 122 13.14 20.34 9.12
CA ARG A 122 12.31 19.12 9.25
C ARG A 122 12.13 18.73 10.73
N LYS A 123 13.19 18.78 11.54
CA LYS A 123 13.11 18.56 13.00
C LYS A 123 12.21 19.58 13.69
N LEU A 124 12.29 20.85 13.29
CA LEU A 124 11.40 21.90 13.81
C LEU A 124 9.94 21.63 13.44
N LEU A 125 9.67 21.21 12.19
CA LEU A 125 8.32 20.83 11.75
C LEU A 125 7.73 19.72 12.61
N VAL A 126 8.49 18.67 12.93
CA VAL A 126 8.06 17.58 13.82
C VAL A 126 7.70 18.13 15.19
N ARG A 127 8.58 18.96 15.79
CA ARG A 127 8.32 19.57 17.10
C ARG A 127 7.09 20.47 17.10
N MET A 128 6.84 21.24 16.03
CA MET A 128 5.64 22.07 15.91
C MET A 128 4.36 21.22 15.88
N GLN A 129 4.40 20.06 15.25
CA GLN A 129 3.26 19.13 15.21
C GLN A 129 2.91 18.57 16.60
N ASN A 130 3.90 18.37 17.48
CA ASN A 130 3.69 17.84 18.83
C ASN A 130 2.82 18.77 19.71
N ARG A 131 2.66 20.06 19.35
CA ARG A 131 1.72 20.98 20.04
C ARG A 131 0.26 20.57 19.87
N PHE A 132 -0.04 19.79 18.85
CA PHE A 132 -1.40 19.29 18.57
C PHE A 132 -1.52 17.85 19.06
N THR A 133 -1.45 17.65 20.37
CA THR A 133 -1.62 16.37 21.05
C THR A 133 -2.86 16.41 21.94
N PRO A 134 -3.96 15.75 21.56
CA PRO A 134 -5.17 15.69 22.37
C PRO A 134 -5.01 14.68 23.52
N ASP A 135 -5.73 14.91 24.61
CA ASP A 135 -5.72 13.99 25.78
C ASP A 135 -6.66 12.78 25.61
N ILE A 136 -6.93 12.36 24.35
CA ILE A 136 -7.90 11.31 24.05
C ILE A 136 -7.42 9.90 24.45
N TYR A 137 -6.15 9.71 24.77
CA TYR A 137 -5.59 8.43 25.16
C TYR A 137 -5.12 8.38 26.63
N ALA A 138 -5.28 9.46 27.40
CA ALA A 138 -4.72 9.57 28.75
C ALA A 138 -5.12 8.39 29.66
N ASP A 139 -6.40 8.01 29.66
CA ASP A 139 -6.93 6.90 30.45
C ASP A 139 -6.37 5.53 30.05
N LEU A 140 -6.04 5.32 28.76
CA LEU A 140 -5.38 4.09 28.31
C LEU A 140 -3.95 4.00 28.85
N PHE A 141 -3.21 5.12 28.78
CA PHE A 141 -1.87 5.18 29.35
C PHE A 141 -1.86 5.01 30.89
N GLU A 142 -2.87 5.51 31.59
CA GLU A 142 -3.02 5.34 33.03
C GLU A 142 -3.39 3.92 33.40
N ARG A 143 -4.27 3.29 32.62
CA ARG A 143 -4.75 1.91 32.87
C ARG A 143 -3.69 0.87 32.57
N TYR A 144 -3.03 0.98 31.43
CA TYR A 144 -2.13 -0.07 30.92
C TYR A 144 -0.65 0.21 31.20
N GLN A 145 -0.26 1.44 31.50
CA GLN A 145 1.13 1.84 31.78
C GLN A 145 2.13 1.21 30.79
N PRO A 146 1.96 1.42 29.46
CA PRO A 146 2.74 0.69 28.49
C PRO A 146 4.23 1.05 28.54
N ASP A 147 5.08 0.04 28.46
CA ASP A 147 6.54 0.20 28.36
C ASP A 147 6.98 0.70 26.99
N MET A 148 6.17 0.45 25.97
CA MET A 148 6.43 0.89 24.58
C MET A 148 5.12 1.09 23.81
N VAL A 149 5.15 2.04 22.87
CA VAL A 149 4.08 2.25 21.89
C VAL A 149 4.59 1.97 20.49
N ILE A 150 3.89 1.11 19.75
CA ILE A 150 4.22 0.77 18.36
C ILE A 150 3.08 1.22 17.45
N ALA A 151 3.42 1.92 16.36
CA ALA A 151 2.45 2.36 15.38
C ALA A 151 2.76 1.84 13.97
N SER A 152 1.73 1.68 13.15
CA SER A 152 1.85 1.20 11.75
C SER A 152 2.33 2.26 10.77
N THR A 153 2.52 3.50 11.22
CA THR A 153 3.18 4.58 10.48
C THR A 153 3.89 5.53 11.46
N PRO A 154 4.88 6.31 11.04
CA PRO A 154 5.53 7.29 11.91
C PRO A 154 4.65 8.56 12.12
N GLY A 155 3.36 8.37 12.37
CA GLY A 155 2.40 9.45 12.59
C GLY A 155 1.90 10.11 11.30
N TRP A 156 1.83 9.38 10.19
CA TRP A 156 1.28 9.92 8.94
C TRP A 156 -0.25 9.95 8.91
N ARG A 157 -0.88 9.14 9.78
CA ARG A 157 -2.34 9.04 9.92
C ARG A 157 -2.80 9.40 11.33
N MET A 158 -3.91 8.88 11.80
CA MET A 158 -4.47 9.18 13.13
C MET A 158 -3.62 8.62 14.28
N ASP A 159 -2.75 7.66 14.03
CA ASP A 159 -1.73 7.14 14.94
C ASP A 159 -0.73 8.22 15.45
N ARG A 160 -0.63 9.36 14.74
CA ARG A 160 0.20 10.50 15.20
C ARG A 160 -0.14 10.97 16.61
N TYR A 161 -1.40 10.91 17.00
CA TYR A 161 -1.80 11.38 18.32
C TYR A 161 -1.37 10.43 19.44
N LEU A 162 -1.43 9.13 19.18
CA LEU A 162 -0.93 8.10 20.11
C LEU A 162 0.60 8.22 20.26
N LEU A 163 1.34 8.36 19.17
CA LEU A 163 2.79 8.53 19.18
C LEU A 163 3.23 9.82 19.88
N ARG A 164 2.50 10.94 19.66
CA ARG A 164 2.78 12.21 20.36
C ARG A 164 2.52 12.12 21.84
N GLU A 165 1.46 11.41 22.26
CA GLU A 165 1.16 11.16 23.67
C GLU A 165 2.25 10.33 24.31
N SER A 166 2.70 9.26 23.67
CA SER A 166 3.84 8.46 24.11
C SER A 166 5.10 9.31 24.31
N ALA A 167 5.46 10.10 23.29
CA ALA A 167 6.61 11.00 23.35
C ALA A 167 6.50 12.06 24.48
N ARG A 168 5.29 12.62 24.70
CA ARG A 168 5.01 13.58 25.80
C ARG A 168 5.24 12.96 27.18
N ARG A 169 4.93 11.67 27.32
CA ARG A 169 5.09 10.92 28.57
C ARG A 169 6.47 10.31 28.75
N GLY A 170 7.37 10.47 27.76
CA GLY A 170 8.71 9.86 27.79
C GLY A 170 8.70 8.33 27.61
N ILE A 171 7.60 7.77 27.12
CA ILE A 171 7.47 6.33 26.85
C ILE A 171 8.13 6.02 25.52
N PRO A 172 9.01 5.00 25.43
CA PRO A 172 9.60 4.55 24.18
C PRO A 172 8.57 4.29 23.09
N ASN A 173 8.89 4.70 21.88
CA ASN A 173 7.98 4.48 20.76
C ASN A 173 8.71 4.02 19.48
N MET A 174 7.99 3.25 18.69
CA MET A 174 8.47 2.66 17.44
C MET A 174 7.43 2.77 16.35
N THR A 175 7.89 2.80 15.11
CA THR A 175 7.02 2.61 13.94
C THR A 175 7.45 1.40 13.14
N VAL A 176 6.49 0.78 12.46
CA VAL A 176 6.74 -0.21 11.41
C VAL A 176 6.33 0.38 10.06
N ILE A 177 7.13 0.19 9.02
CA ILE A 177 6.79 0.64 7.67
C ILE A 177 6.02 -0.49 6.97
N VAL A 178 4.71 -0.31 6.79
CA VAL A 178 3.82 -1.37 6.27
C VAL A 178 3.58 -1.27 4.75
N GLY A 179 3.97 -0.19 4.09
CA GLY A 179 3.76 0.03 2.66
C GLY A 179 5.06 0.21 1.89
N TRP A 180 5.07 -0.27 0.66
CA TRP A 180 6.22 -0.24 -0.23
C TRP A 180 6.73 1.19 -0.50
N ASP A 181 5.80 2.11 -0.80
CA ASP A 181 6.07 3.51 -1.14
C ASP A 181 6.14 4.44 0.07
N ASN A 182 5.91 3.93 1.27
CA ASN A 182 5.69 4.78 2.44
C ASN A 182 6.90 5.64 2.81
N SER A 183 8.12 5.12 2.71
CA SER A 183 9.35 5.82 3.05
C SER A 183 9.67 6.98 2.09
N SER A 184 9.22 6.90 0.84
CA SER A 184 9.49 7.88 -0.21
C SER A 184 8.32 8.83 -0.50
N SER A 185 7.07 8.42 -0.21
CA SER A 185 5.87 9.22 -0.53
C SER A 185 5.37 10.08 0.62
N TYR A 186 5.63 9.69 1.89
CA TYR A 186 5.12 10.40 3.08
C TYR A 186 6.19 11.08 3.91
N ASN A 187 7.42 10.71 3.76
CA ASN A 187 8.68 11.24 4.29
C ASN A 187 8.71 11.65 5.77
N VAL A 188 8.51 12.95 6.09
CA VAL A 188 8.74 13.45 7.44
C VAL A 188 7.75 12.88 8.44
N SER A 189 8.21 12.48 9.62
CA SER A 189 7.36 11.93 10.68
C SER A 189 6.32 12.93 11.18
N GLY A 190 5.16 12.41 11.59
CA GLY A 190 4.08 13.21 12.19
C GLY A 190 4.15 13.31 13.70
N ALA A 191 5.13 12.65 14.32
CA ALA A 191 5.43 12.64 15.74
C ALA A 191 6.94 12.44 15.93
N ASP A 192 7.43 12.65 17.16
CA ASP A 192 8.80 12.29 17.54
C ASP A 192 8.87 10.79 17.80
N VAL A 193 9.37 10.05 16.80
CA VAL A 193 9.45 8.58 16.82
C VAL A 193 10.89 8.16 16.95
N GLN A 194 11.16 7.27 17.90
CA GLN A 194 12.53 6.90 18.28
C GLN A 194 13.11 5.77 17.44
N TRP A 195 12.26 4.75 17.09
CA TRP A 195 12.71 3.55 16.41
C TRP A 195 11.82 3.24 15.20
N ALA A 196 12.40 2.60 14.19
CA ALA A 196 11.65 2.14 13.02
C ALA A 196 12.10 0.75 12.58
N THR A 197 11.15 -0.05 12.06
CA THR A 197 11.46 -1.20 11.21
C THR A 197 11.02 -0.94 9.79
N CYS A 198 11.80 -1.40 8.82
CA CYS A 198 11.53 -1.27 7.38
C CYS A 198 11.82 -2.56 6.63
N TRP A 199 11.47 -2.60 5.34
CA TRP A 199 11.52 -3.81 4.52
C TRP A 199 12.93 -4.18 4.11
N SER A 200 13.73 -3.18 3.72
CA SER A 200 15.02 -3.39 3.06
C SER A 200 15.99 -2.22 3.28
N ALA A 201 17.21 -2.41 2.79
CA ALA A 201 18.23 -1.37 2.76
C ALA A 201 17.78 -0.14 1.96
N LEU A 202 16.98 -0.32 0.90
CA LEU A 202 16.42 0.76 0.09
C LEU A 202 15.50 1.65 0.90
N GLN A 203 14.54 1.08 1.63
CA GLN A 203 13.67 1.85 2.51
C GLN A 203 14.44 2.50 3.68
N LYS A 204 15.43 1.80 4.25
CA LYS A 204 16.30 2.38 5.28
C LYS A 204 17.03 3.61 4.75
N GLU A 205 17.57 3.54 3.54
CA GLU A 205 18.22 4.67 2.89
C GLU A 205 17.26 5.85 2.67
N GLU A 206 16.03 5.59 2.20
CA GLU A 206 14.99 6.61 2.04
C GLU A 206 14.61 7.27 3.36
N LEU A 207 14.48 6.52 4.45
CA LEU A 207 14.22 7.07 5.79
C LEU A 207 15.38 7.93 6.30
N VAL A 208 16.61 7.43 6.19
CA VAL A 208 17.80 8.13 6.66
C VAL A 208 18.09 9.39 5.84
N LYS A 209 18.09 9.28 4.50
CA LYS A 209 18.40 10.40 3.61
C LYS A 209 17.23 11.34 3.39
N GLY A 210 16.00 10.81 3.36
CA GLY A 210 14.78 11.57 3.09
C GLY A 210 14.21 12.29 4.30
N SER A 211 14.28 11.68 5.48
CA SER A 211 13.60 12.14 6.69
C SER A 211 14.50 12.29 7.92
N ASP A 212 15.82 12.23 7.73
CA ASP A 212 16.86 12.41 8.77
C ASP A 212 16.79 11.39 9.93
N TRP A 213 16.32 10.17 9.68
CA TRP A 213 16.38 9.14 10.69
C TRP A 213 17.81 8.77 11.06
N ASN A 214 18.04 8.52 12.34
CA ASN A 214 19.33 7.96 12.77
C ASN A 214 19.44 6.52 12.24
N PRO A 215 20.47 6.18 11.44
CA PRO A 215 20.61 4.84 10.85
C PRO A 215 20.70 3.71 11.89
N GLU A 216 21.17 4.00 13.12
CA GLU A 216 21.26 3.03 14.22
C GLU A 216 19.86 2.71 14.82
N ARG A 217 18.88 3.59 14.58
CA ARG A 217 17.51 3.45 15.06
C ARG A 217 16.53 2.93 13.99
N VAL A 218 17.02 2.63 12.79
CA VAL A 218 16.24 2.02 11.71
C VAL A 218 16.73 0.60 11.51
N HIS A 219 15.89 -0.36 11.87
CA HIS A 219 16.16 -1.79 11.72
C HIS A 219 15.53 -2.32 10.43
N ILE A 220 16.24 -3.20 9.74
CA ILE A 220 15.69 -3.95 8.61
C ILE A 220 15.04 -5.19 9.18
N GLY A 221 13.71 -5.15 9.38
CA GLY A 221 12.91 -6.24 9.90
C GLY A 221 12.24 -7.09 8.82
N GLY A 222 12.35 -6.67 7.56
CA GLY A 222 11.61 -7.28 6.45
C GLY A 222 10.15 -6.87 6.42
N ILE A 223 9.31 -7.69 5.78
CA ILE A 223 7.87 -7.47 5.65
C ILE A 223 7.06 -8.64 6.19
N PRO A 224 6.71 -8.66 7.48
CA PRO A 224 5.94 -9.73 8.12
C PRO A 224 4.66 -10.13 7.40
N SER A 225 3.98 -9.16 6.76
CA SER A 225 2.76 -9.45 5.99
C SER A 225 2.98 -10.26 4.71
N TYR A 226 4.21 -10.62 4.36
CA TYR A 226 4.53 -11.46 3.20
C TYR A 226 5.08 -12.84 3.61
N ASP A 227 5.30 -13.09 4.88
CA ASP A 227 5.84 -14.37 5.37
C ASP A 227 5.02 -15.57 4.89
N GLY A 228 3.70 -15.45 4.85
CA GLY A 228 2.81 -16.50 4.37
C GLY A 228 2.94 -16.81 2.87
N TYR A 229 3.35 -15.84 2.06
CA TYR A 229 3.66 -16.07 0.64
C TYR A 229 4.90 -16.94 0.48
N PHE A 230 5.98 -16.58 1.18
CA PHE A 230 7.24 -17.35 1.14
C PHE A 230 7.08 -18.77 1.69
N ARG A 231 6.36 -18.92 2.81
CA ARG A 231 6.04 -20.23 3.40
C ARG A 231 5.00 -21.02 2.61
N LYS A 232 4.35 -20.40 1.62
CA LYS A 232 3.22 -20.96 0.85
C LYS A 232 2.03 -21.39 1.72
N SER A 233 1.91 -20.83 2.93
CA SER A 233 0.84 -21.14 3.89
C SER A 233 -0.52 -20.57 3.49
N TRP A 234 -0.54 -19.67 2.52
CA TRP A 234 -1.74 -19.05 1.96
C TRP A 234 -2.03 -19.51 0.53
N LEU A 235 -1.77 -20.76 0.20
CA LEU A 235 -2.13 -21.30 -1.10
C LEU A 235 -3.29 -22.27 -0.97
N MET A 236 -4.37 -22.02 -1.72
CA MET A 236 -5.42 -22.98 -1.96
C MET A 236 -4.95 -24.05 -2.95
N PRO A 237 -5.48 -25.29 -2.90
CA PRO A 237 -5.32 -26.23 -4.00
C PRO A 237 -5.81 -25.60 -5.31
N ARG A 238 -5.03 -25.77 -6.40
CA ARG A 238 -5.33 -25.11 -7.68
C ARG A 238 -6.73 -25.43 -8.20
N ASP A 239 -7.16 -26.66 -8.10
CA ASP A 239 -8.46 -27.09 -8.61
C ASP A 239 -9.62 -26.46 -7.80
N GLU A 240 -9.45 -26.33 -6.48
CA GLU A 240 -10.42 -25.63 -5.63
C GLU A 240 -10.49 -24.15 -5.98
N TYR A 241 -9.33 -23.51 -6.20
CA TYR A 241 -9.24 -22.10 -6.61
C TYR A 241 -9.93 -21.87 -7.95
N PHE A 242 -9.64 -22.71 -8.96
CA PHE A 242 -10.28 -22.60 -10.28
C PHE A 242 -11.79 -22.82 -10.20
N LYS A 243 -12.24 -23.81 -9.44
CA LYS A 243 -13.67 -24.06 -9.21
C LYS A 243 -14.35 -22.89 -8.49
N LEU A 244 -13.70 -22.29 -7.50
CA LEU A 244 -14.22 -21.15 -6.73
C LEU A 244 -14.58 -19.98 -7.64
N HIS A 245 -13.77 -19.72 -8.66
CA HIS A 245 -13.93 -18.59 -9.57
C HIS A 245 -14.55 -18.96 -10.92
N GLY A 246 -14.97 -20.22 -11.11
CA GLY A 246 -15.55 -20.69 -12.38
C GLY A 246 -14.58 -20.66 -13.56
N LEU A 247 -13.29 -20.84 -13.30
CA LEU A 247 -12.22 -20.77 -14.30
C LEU A 247 -12.11 -22.10 -15.07
N ASP A 248 -11.84 -22.00 -16.38
CA ASP A 248 -11.53 -23.16 -17.22
C ASP A 248 -10.06 -23.59 -17.02
N PRO A 249 -9.80 -24.84 -16.56
CA PRO A 249 -8.44 -25.32 -16.35
C PRO A 249 -7.60 -25.44 -17.65
N ASN A 250 -8.26 -25.45 -18.81
CA ASN A 250 -7.59 -25.54 -20.13
C ASN A 250 -7.22 -24.19 -20.74
N ARG A 251 -7.60 -23.08 -20.10
CA ARG A 251 -7.26 -21.72 -20.55
C ARG A 251 -6.16 -21.12 -19.67
N LYS A 252 -5.28 -20.33 -20.28
CA LYS A 252 -4.28 -19.57 -19.56
C LYS A 252 -4.95 -18.53 -18.67
N LEU A 253 -4.46 -18.36 -17.45
CA LEU A 253 -5.00 -17.40 -16.50
C LEU A 253 -4.23 -16.09 -16.54
N ILE A 254 -4.89 -15.04 -17.01
CA ILE A 254 -4.44 -13.66 -16.87
C ILE A 254 -5.23 -13.06 -15.72
N SER A 255 -4.55 -12.54 -14.69
CA SER A 255 -5.22 -11.85 -13.61
C SER A 255 -4.95 -10.35 -13.66
N TYR A 256 -5.97 -9.56 -13.36
CA TYR A 256 -5.83 -8.12 -13.17
C TYR A 256 -6.12 -7.74 -11.72
N ALA A 257 -5.11 -7.18 -11.04
CA ALA A 257 -5.29 -6.63 -9.70
C ALA A 257 -5.51 -5.12 -9.78
N SER A 258 -6.73 -4.65 -9.50
CA SER A 258 -7.03 -3.23 -9.55
C SER A 258 -6.37 -2.47 -8.40
N SER A 259 -5.95 -1.24 -8.66
CA SER A 259 -5.36 -0.36 -7.67
C SER A 259 -6.36 0.65 -7.10
N PHE A 260 -5.87 1.50 -6.22
CA PHE A 260 -6.65 2.61 -5.68
C PHE A 260 -7.00 3.63 -6.78
N VAL A 261 -8.29 3.75 -7.08
CA VAL A 261 -8.84 4.51 -8.22
C VAL A 261 -8.41 5.97 -8.29
N HIS A 262 -8.11 6.58 -7.14
CA HIS A 262 -7.78 8.00 -7.10
C HIS A 262 -6.49 8.35 -7.86
N PHE A 263 -5.53 7.42 -7.92
CA PHE A 263 -4.23 7.67 -8.54
C PHE A 263 -4.05 6.96 -9.90
N ALA A 264 -4.85 5.95 -10.19
CA ALA A 264 -4.62 5.12 -11.35
C ALA A 264 -5.94 4.53 -11.88
N PRO A 265 -6.39 4.96 -13.07
CA PRO A 265 -7.57 4.39 -13.70
C PRO A 265 -7.30 2.92 -14.04
N ASN A 266 -8.23 2.05 -13.65
CA ASN A 266 -8.12 0.63 -13.95
C ASN A 266 -8.89 0.28 -15.22
N PHE A 267 -10.02 0.94 -15.46
CA PHE A 267 -10.97 0.57 -16.50
C PHE A 267 -10.38 0.46 -17.91
N PRO A 268 -9.55 1.38 -18.41
CA PRO A 268 -8.96 1.25 -19.76
C PRO A 268 -8.10 0.00 -19.93
N ASN A 269 -7.33 -0.35 -18.90
CA ASN A 269 -6.49 -1.55 -18.90
C ASN A 269 -7.35 -2.81 -18.84
N ILE A 270 -8.40 -2.81 -18.01
CA ILE A 270 -9.32 -3.94 -17.85
C ILE A 270 -10.11 -4.16 -19.13
N GLU A 271 -10.61 -3.09 -19.76
CA GLU A 271 -11.35 -3.20 -21.02
C GLU A 271 -10.49 -3.76 -22.15
N ALA A 272 -9.22 -3.30 -22.27
CA ALA A 272 -8.29 -3.84 -23.22
C ALA A 272 -8.04 -5.34 -23.01
N LEU A 273 -7.82 -5.77 -21.77
CA LEU A 273 -7.65 -7.18 -21.43
C LEU A 273 -8.91 -8.01 -21.76
N ALA A 274 -10.10 -7.51 -21.42
CA ALA A 274 -11.36 -8.19 -21.69
C ALA A 274 -11.57 -8.43 -23.20
N LYS A 275 -11.23 -7.45 -24.06
CA LYS A 275 -11.25 -7.60 -25.51
C LYS A 275 -10.26 -8.67 -25.97
N LEU A 276 -9.01 -8.63 -25.49
CA LEU A 276 -7.95 -9.55 -25.91
C LEU A 276 -8.25 -11.00 -25.54
N VAL A 277 -8.70 -11.29 -24.30
CA VAL A 277 -9.00 -12.67 -23.87
C VAL A 277 -10.23 -13.24 -24.56
N SER A 278 -11.13 -12.40 -25.07
CA SER A 278 -12.37 -12.81 -25.73
C SER A 278 -12.24 -12.87 -27.26
N ALA A 279 -11.13 -12.43 -27.80
CA ALA A 279 -10.93 -12.37 -29.26
C ALA A 279 -10.95 -13.75 -29.92
N ASP A 280 -10.53 -14.81 -29.23
CA ASP A 280 -10.60 -16.18 -29.75
C ASP A 280 -12.03 -16.69 -29.95
N SER A 281 -12.99 -16.16 -29.17
CA SER A 281 -14.41 -16.54 -29.22
C SER A 281 -15.28 -15.57 -30.03
N LEU A 282 -14.85 -14.30 -30.17
CA LEU A 282 -15.66 -13.25 -30.78
C LEU A 282 -15.14 -12.80 -32.16
N GLU A 283 -13.90 -13.07 -32.49
CA GLU A 283 -13.23 -12.58 -33.69
C GLU A 283 -12.77 -13.74 -34.60
N SER A 284 -12.48 -13.42 -35.86
CA SER A 284 -11.97 -14.42 -36.83
C SER A 284 -10.64 -15.03 -36.40
N PRO A 285 -10.29 -16.25 -36.86
CA PRO A 285 -9.02 -16.90 -36.54
C PRO A 285 -7.77 -16.06 -36.87
N ASP A 286 -7.87 -15.21 -37.89
CA ASP A 286 -6.76 -14.37 -38.37
C ASP A 286 -6.72 -12.98 -37.70
N SER A 287 -7.56 -12.74 -36.66
CA SER A 287 -7.59 -11.45 -36.00
C SER A 287 -6.24 -11.12 -35.34
N PRO A 288 -5.73 -9.91 -35.53
CA PRO A 288 -4.50 -9.47 -34.89
C PRO A 288 -4.65 -9.28 -33.37
N ASN A 289 -5.89 -9.30 -32.85
CA ASN A 289 -6.16 -9.16 -31.41
C ASN A 289 -6.08 -10.48 -30.65
N ARG A 290 -5.99 -11.63 -31.34
CA ARG A 290 -5.93 -12.92 -30.67
C ARG A 290 -4.62 -13.08 -29.89
N LEU A 291 -4.73 -13.63 -28.68
CA LEU A 291 -3.58 -14.03 -27.88
C LEU A 291 -2.97 -15.33 -28.41
N ALA A 292 -1.68 -15.54 -28.12
CA ALA A 292 -0.94 -16.72 -28.56
C ALA A 292 -1.53 -18.04 -28.03
N GLU A 293 -2.18 -17.96 -26.87
CA GLU A 293 -2.82 -19.10 -26.20
C GLU A 293 -4.24 -18.72 -25.77
N PRO A 294 -5.22 -19.65 -25.82
CA PRO A 294 -6.54 -19.43 -25.27
C PRO A 294 -6.45 -18.99 -23.81
N SER A 295 -6.98 -17.83 -23.51
CA SER A 295 -6.80 -17.21 -22.19
C SER A 295 -8.14 -16.80 -21.57
N GLN A 296 -8.15 -16.59 -20.28
CA GLN A 296 -9.24 -16.05 -19.50
C GLN A 296 -8.75 -14.96 -18.56
N LEU A 297 -9.61 -14.03 -18.19
CA LEU A 297 -9.28 -12.87 -17.34
C LEU A 297 -9.99 -13.00 -16.00
N LEU A 298 -9.23 -12.94 -14.90
CA LEU A 298 -9.75 -12.82 -13.56
C LEU A 298 -9.43 -11.41 -13.02
N ILE A 299 -10.45 -10.64 -12.69
CA ILE A 299 -10.31 -9.26 -12.20
C ILE A 299 -10.58 -9.25 -10.70
N ARG A 300 -9.55 -8.87 -9.91
CA ARG A 300 -9.69 -8.65 -8.48
C ARG A 300 -9.80 -7.15 -8.21
N LEU A 301 -10.97 -6.70 -7.76
CA LEU A 301 -11.21 -5.31 -7.42
C LEU A 301 -10.56 -4.94 -6.08
N HIS A 302 -10.02 -3.74 -5.99
CA HIS A 302 -9.50 -3.19 -4.74
C HIS A 302 -10.65 -2.93 -3.75
N PRO A 303 -10.48 -3.14 -2.43
CA PRO A 303 -11.53 -2.92 -1.43
C PRO A 303 -12.20 -1.54 -1.48
N SER A 304 -11.50 -0.51 -1.93
CA SER A 304 -12.06 0.84 -2.11
C SER A 304 -13.21 0.92 -3.11
N HIS A 305 -13.30 -0.02 -4.06
CA HIS A 305 -14.42 -0.08 -5.02
C HIS A 305 -15.75 -0.43 -4.36
N PHE A 306 -15.74 -0.97 -3.14
CA PHE A 306 -16.92 -1.31 -2.37
C PHE A 306 -17.32 -0.22 -1.36
N GLN A 307 -16.66 0.94 -1.42
CA GLN A 307 -17.04 2.13 -0.68
C GLN A 307 -18.01 2.97 -1.51
N ASP A 308 -19.03 3.53 -0.86
CA ASP A 308 -20.02 4.39 -1.55
C ASP A 308 -19.46 5.78 -1.88
N LYS A 309 -18.39 6.16 -1.25
CA LYS A 309 -17.73 7.47 -1.46
C LYS A 309 -16.21 7.33 -1.53
N PRO A 310 -15.58 8.03 -2.47
CA PRO A 310 -16.18 8.86 -3.53
C PRO A 310 -16.91 8.02 -4.59
N LYS A 311 -17.93 8.60 -5.23
CA LYS A 311 -18.78 7.95 -6.24
C LYS A 311 -18.00 7.27 -7.38
N ILE A 312 -16.83 7.78 -7.71
CA ILE A 312 -15.94 7.26 -8.76
C ILE A 312 -15.61 5.76 -8.57
N PHE A 313 -15.51 5.28 -7.32
CA PHE A 313 -15.26 3.88 -7.01
C PHE A 313 -16.46 2.99 -7.38
N ALA A 314 -17.66 3.44 -7.04
CA ALA A 314 -18.89 2.73 -7.40
C ALA A 314 -19.12 2.74 -8.92
N ASP A 315 -18.81 3.84 -9.59
CA ASP A 315 -18.94 3.98 -11.06
C ASP A 315 -17.97 3.04 -11.78
N GLU A 316 -16.69 2.97 -11.38
CA GLU A 316 -15.73 2.05 -11.99
C GLU A 316 -16.09 0.58 -11.72
N ARG A 317 -16.51 0.26 -10.50
CA ARG A 317 -17.02 -1.08 -10.16
C ARG A 317 -18.16 -1.49 -11.08
N ALA A 318 -19.16 -0.62 -11.27
CA ALA A 318 -20.29 -0.91 -12.15
C ALA A 318 -19.84 -1.17 -13.59
N GLN A 319 -18.90 -0.39 -14.12
CA GLN A 319 -18.33 -0.58 -15.45
C GLN A 319 -17.63 -1.95 -15.58
N VAL A 320 -16.86 -2.35 -14.56
CA VAL A 320 -16.16 -3.65 -14.58
C VAL A 320 -17.12 -4.83 -14.56
N PHE A 321 -18.21 -4.77 -13.78
CA PHE A 321 -19.23 -5.81 -13.80
C PHE A 321 -20.01 -5.90 -15.12
N GLU A 322 -20.14 -4.78 -15.86
CA GLU A 322 -20.72 -4.83 -17.20
C GLU A 322 -19.77 -5.50 -18.22
N LEU A 323 -18.43 -5.41 -18.03
CA LEU A 323 -17.49 -6.16 -18.88
C LEU A 323 -17.62 -7.67 -18.68
N GLU A 324 -17.79 -8.14 -17.45
CA GLU A 324 -18.01 -9.56 -17.14
C GLU A 324 -19.25 -10.13 -17.86
N LYS A 325 -20.32 -9.34 -17.97
CA LYS A 325 -21.53 -9.74 -18.70
C LYS A 325 -21.36 -9.71 -20.22
N LYS A 326 -20.54 -8.77 -20.71
CA LYS A 326 -20.38 -8.51 -22.14
C LYS A 326 -19.38 -9.43 -22.82
N TYR A 327 -18.31 -9.80 -22.12
CA TYR A 327 -17.18 -10.51 -22.70
C TYR A 327 -17.07 -11.94 -22.13
N PRO A 328 -16.99 -12.98 -22.98
CA PRO A 328 -16.74 -14.34 -22.54
C PRO A 328 -15.34 -14.44 -21.89
N HIS A 329 -15.20 -15.40 -20.99
CA HIS A 329 -13.93 -15.67 -20.27
C HIS A 329 -13.44 -14.53 -19.39
N VAL A 330 -14.31 -13.62 -18.96
CA VAL A 330 -14.03 -12.56 -18.00
C VAL A 330 -14.76 -12.85 -16.70
N HIS A 331 -14.03 -12.84 -15.57
CA HIS A 331 -14.51 -13.14 -14.23
C HIS A 331 -14.12 -12.02 -13.27
N VAL A 332 -15.00 -11.63 -12.36
CA VAL A 332 -14.75 -10.56 -11.39
C VAL A 332 -14.82 -11.08 -9.96
N VAL A 333 -13.75 -10.88 -9.21
CA VAL A 333 -13.67 -11.25 -7.80
C VAL A 333 -13.87 -10.03 -6.92
N GLN A 334 -14.67 -10.18 -5.88
CA GLN A 334 -14.87 -9.17 -4.85
C GLN A 334 -13.99 -9.53 -3.64
N PRO A 335 -13.04 -8.66 -3.25
CA PRO A 335 -12.25 -8.91 -2.05
C PRO A 335 -13.14 -8.78 -0.81
N VAL A 336 -12.88 -9.62 0.18
CA VAL A 336 -13.54 -9.52 1.48
C VAL A 336 -12.99 -8.30 2.22
N ALA A 337 -13.86 -7.36 2.58
CA ALA A 337 -13.51 -6.20 3.38
C ALA A 337 -13.96 -6.40 4.83
N LEU A 338 -13.13 -6.03 5.80
CA LEU A 338 -13.51 -6.06 7.22
C LEU A 338 -14.61 -5.06 7.57
N GLY A 339 -14.76 -4.01 6.78
CA GLY A 339 -15.61 -2.88 7.12
C GLY A 339 -14.94 -1.92 8.10
N GLY A 340 -15.75 -1.15 8.85
CA GLY A 340 -15.28 -0.07 9.71
C GLY A 340 -15.11 1.24 8.97
N SER A 341 -14.85 2.32 9.72
CA SER A 341 -14.80 3.70 9.19
C SER A 341 -13.60 3.98 8.28
N LEU A 342 -12.60 3.12 8.28
CA LEU A 342 -11.41 3.25 7.44
C LEU A 342 -11.40 2.28 6.24
N GLY A 343 -12.45 1.47 6.05
CA GLY A 343 -12.53 0.50 4.94
C GLY A 343 -11.37 -0.50 4.97
N TYR A 344 -11.03 -1.02 6.14
CA TYR A 344 -9.88 -1.90 6.30
C TYR A 344 -10.07 -3.24 5.57
N TYR A 345 -9.04 -3.60 4.83
CA TYR A 345 -8.82 -4.94 4.33
C TYR A 345 -8.27 -5.82 5.48
N GLY A 346 -9.00 -6.88 5.81
CA GLY A 346 -8.67 -7.70 6.98
C GLY A 346 -7.76 -8.88 6.71
N GLY A 347 -7.45 -9.14 5.44
CA GLY A 347 -6.65 -10.30 5.06
C GLY A 347 -7.37 -11.63 5.25
N GLU A 348 -8.70 -11.65 5.24
CA GLU A 348 -9.49 -12.88 5.37
C GLU A 348 -9.39 -13.78 4.15
N ASP A 349 -9.08 -13.19 3.01
CA ASP A 349 -8.93 -13.81 1.70
C ASP A 349 -7.47 -13.81 1.22
N MET A 350 -6.52 -13.94 2.18
CA MET A 350 -5.10 -14.00 1.84
C MET A 350 -4.74 -15.24 1.03
N ASP A 351 -5.39 -16.37 1.29
CA ASP A 351 -5.26 -17.61 0.55
C ASP A 351 -5.77 -17.46 -0.90
N GLU A 352 -6.92 -16.82 -1.09
CA GLU A 352 -7.46 -16.51 -2.41
C GLU A 352 -6.53 -15.53 -3.17
N LYS A 353 -6.10 -14.45 -2.51
CA LYS A 353 -5.20 -13.45 -3.10
C LYS A 353 -3.83 -14.05 -3.48
N SER A 354 -3.25 -14.86 -2.59
CA SER A 354 -1.99 -15.54 -2.83
C SER A 354 -2.12 -16.54 -4.00
N SER A 355 -3.20 -17.31 -4.03
CA SER A 355 -3.49 -18.27 -5.09
C SER A 355 -3.67 -17.60 -6.45
N MET A 356 -4.34 -16.45 -6.49
CA MET A 356 -4.42 -15.64 -7.71
C MET A 356 -3.03 -15.31 -8.27
N MET A 357 -2.15 -14.79 -7.43
CA MET A 357 -0.79 -14.44 -7.87
C MET A 357 0.01 -15.66 -8.29
N ALA A 358 -0.06 -16.75 -7.54
CA ALA A 358 0.72 -17.97 -7.80
C ALA A 358 0.25 -18.74 -9.04
N TYR A 359 -1.06 -18.76 -9.32
CA TYR A 359 -1.64 -19.55 -10.41
C TYR A 359 -1.84 -18.79 -11.71
N SER A 360 -1.67 -17.48 -11.69
CA SER A 360 -1.68 -16.69 -12.92
C SER A 360 -0.50 -17.04 -13.83
N ASP A 361 -0.77 -17.18 -15.12
CA ASP A 361 0.29 -17.22 -16.14
C ASP A 361 0.91 -15.84 -16.32
N VAL A 362 0.09 -14.76 -16.20
CA VAL A 362 0.53 -13.37 -16.20
C VAL A 362 -0.35 -12.57 -15.23
N LEU A 363 0.24 -11.74 -14.38
CA LEU A 363 -0.50 -10.77 -13.59
C LEU A 363 -0.32 -9.37 -14.18
N VAL A 364 -1.43 -8.68 -14.41
CA VAL A 364 -1.47 -7.31 -14.88
C VAL A 364 -2.00 -6.40 -13.78
N THR A 365 -1.37 -5.28 -13.58
CA THR A 365 -1.84 -4.22 -12.67
C THR A 365 -1.36 -2.88 -13.19
N VAL A 366 -1.72 -1.79 -12.56
CA VAL A 366 -1.00 -0.53 -12.69
C VAL A 366 0.21 -0.52 -11.74
N TYR A 367 0.93 0.56 -11.63
CA TYR A 367 1.96 0.68 -10.59
C TYR A 367 1.35 0.51 -9.19
N SER A 368 1.66 -0.60 -8.56
CA SER A 368 1.03 -1.03 -7.30
C SER A 368 1.98 -1.92 -6.49
N THR A 369 1.75 -2.00 -5.18
CA THR A 369 2.41 -2.98 -4.29
C THR A 369 2.22 -4.43 -4.77
N MET A 370 1.15 -4.70 -5.53
CA MET A 370 0.91 -6.01 -6.14
C MET A 370 2.06 -6.48 -7.04
N LEU A 371 2.87 -5.57 -7.60
CA LEU A 371 4.07 -5.96 -8.37
C LEU A 371 5.10 -6.67 -7.48
N VAL A 372 5.34 -6.16 -6.27
CA VAL A 372 6.26 -6.79 -5.32
C VAL A 372 5.70 -8.13 -4.82
N GLU A 373 4.41 -8.15 -4.45
CA GLU A 373 3.74 -9.35 -3.96
C GLU A 373 3.72 -10.47 -5.02
N THR A 374 3.47 -10.11 -6.27
CA THR A 374 3.46 -11.08 -7.39
C THR A 374 4.86 -11.61 -7.71
N ALA A 375 5.88 -10.76 -7.60
CA ALA A 375 7.27 -11.17 -7.82
C ALA A 375 7.71 -12.27 -6.84
N VAL A 376 7.17 -12.30 -5.60
CA VAL A 376 7.43 -13.38 -4.62
C VAL A 376 7.04 -14.77 -5.17
N HIS A 377 6.01 -14.83 -6.02
CA HIS A 377 5.57 -16.08 -6.66
C HIS A 377 6.27 -16.39 -7.99
N ASP A 378 7.24 -15.56 -8.39
CA ASP A 378 7.92 -15.63 -9.71
C ASP A 378 6.91 -15.62 -10.88
N THR A 379 5.77 -14.98 -10.71
CA THR A 379 4.76 -14.85 -11.75
C THR A 379 5.08 -13.66 -12.65
N PRO A 380 5.05 -13.83 -14.00
CA PRO A 380 5.25 -12.73 -14.94
C PRO A 380 4.31 -11.56 -14.68
N MET A 381 4.81 -10.33 -14.80
CA MET A 381 4.07 -9.13 -14.44
C MET A 381 4.08 -8.08 -15.55
N ILE A 382 2.94 -7.39 -15.71
CA ILE A 382 2.83 -6.24 -16.58
C ILE A 382 2.23 -5.07 -15.78
N ALA A 383 2.95 -3.96 -15.75
CA ALA A 383 2.38 -2.68 -15.32
C ALA A 383 1.72 -2.01 -16.53
N ALA A 384 0.41 -2.14 -16.64
CA ALA A 384 -0.37 -1.55 -17.73
C ALA A 384 -0.73 -0.10 -17.38
N VAL A 385 -0.26 0.84 -18.18
CA VAL A 385 -0.41 2.28 -17.96
C VAL A 385 -1.11 2.95 -19.17
N ILE A 386 -2.22 2.36 -19.59
CA ILE A 386 -3.06 2.91 -20.67
C ILE A 386 -3.83 4.09 -20.10
N ASP A 387 -3.45 5.29 -20.53
CA ASP A 387 -4.09 6.52 -20.06
C ASP A 387 -5.46 6.75 -20.72
N THR A 388 -6.38 7.31 -19.95
CA THR A 388 -7.65 7.79 -20.49
C THR A 388 -7.41 9.07 -21.29
N PRO A 389 -7.92 9.20 -22.53
CA PRO A 389 -7.83 10.43 -23.30
C PRO A 389 -8.38 11.64 -22.53
N GLY A 390 -7.59 12.70 -22.39
CA GLY A 390 -7.93 13.90 -21.63
C GLY A 390 -7.73 13.77 -20.12
N GLY A 391 -6.99 12.74 -19.68
CA GLY A 391 -6.70 12.44 -18.29
C GLY A 391 -7.80 11.68 -17.59
N TRP A 392 -7.45 11.06 -16.49
CA TRP A 392 -8.28 10.18 -15.70
C TRP A 392 -9.41 10.89 -14.96
N ASN A 393 -9.15 12.07 -14.39
CA ASN A 393 -10.14 12.82 -13.63
C ASN A 393 -10.69 14.01 -14.44
N LYS A 394 -11.69 13.74 -15.30
CA LYS A 394 -12.33 14.79 -16.13
C LYS A 394 -12.95 15.94 -15.35
N LYS A 395 -13.26 15.77 -14.07
CA LYS A 395 -13.80 16.80 -13.19
C LYS A 395 -12.75 17.44 -12.29
N GLY A 396 -11.61 16.81 -12.13
CA GLY A 396 -10.48 17.32 -11.35
C GLY A 396 -9.72 18.37 -12.14
N LYS A 397 -9.24 19.38 -11.44
CA LYS A 397 -8.32 20.37 -11.99
C LYS A 397 -6.90 19.86 -12.12
N PHE A 398 -6.67 18.65 -11.65
CA PHE A 398 -5.40 17.97 -11.62
C PHE A 398 -5.59 16.51 -12.07
N SER A 399 -4.79 16.06 -13.01
CA SER A 399 -4.68 14.64 -13.37
C SER A 399 -3.21 14.30 -13.56
N LEU A 400 -2.76 13.23 -12.92
CA LEU A 400 -1.47 12.63 -13.22
C LEU A 400 -1.66 11.61 -14.34
N SER A 401 -0.78 11.68 -15.33
CA SER A 401 -0.60 10.61 -16.29
C SER A 401 -0.05 9.37 -15.58
N LEU A 402 -0.54 8.20 -15.92
CA LEU A 402 0.05 6.94 -15.43
C LEU A 402 1.53 6.81 -15.81
N LYS A 403 1.91 7.39 -16.95
CA LYS A 403 3.31 7.45 -17.38
C LYS A 403 4.17 8.28 -16.40
N GLU A 404 3.68 9.43 -15.95
CA GLU A 404 4.38 10.30 -14.99
C GLU A 404 4.51 9.63 -13.61
N ILE A 405 3.48 8.89 -13.16
CA ILE A 405 3.55 8.09 -11.94
C ILE A 405 4.68 7.05 -11.99
N GLY A 406 5.05 6.60 -13.18
CA GLY A 406 6.17 5.69 -13.39
C GLY A 406 7.54 6.23 -12.93
N ASP A 407 7.69 7.53 -12.72
CA ASP A 407 8.92 8.15 -12.24
C ASP A 407 8.99 8.25 -10.70
N TRP A 408 7.91 7.86 -10.01
CA TRP A 408 7.91 7.76 -8.55
C TRP A 408 8.94 6.72 -8.07
N PRO A 409 9.53 6.90 -6.88
CA PRO A 409 10.67 6.09 -6.43
C PRO A 409 10.50 4.58 -6.61
N THR A 410 9.40 4.02 -6.12
CA THR A 410 9.12 2.58 -6.17
C THR A 410 8.87 2.10 -7.61
N HIS A 411 8.10 2.86 -8.39
CA HIS A 411 7.75 2.50 -9.76
C HIS A 411 8.98 2.59 -10.69
N LYS A 412 9.83 3.59 -10.46
CA LYS A 412 11.11 3.72 -11.16
C LYS A 412 12.02 2.52 -10.88
N ARG A 413 12.12 2.07 -9.61
CA ARG A 413 12.90 0.87 -9.25
C ARG A 413 12.38 -0.38 -9.97
N PHE A 414 11.06 -0.58 -10.03
CA PHE A 414 10.46 -1.69 -10.79
C PHE A 414 10.86 -1.66 -12.27
N ARG A 415 10.79 -0.49 -12.92
CA ARG A 415 11.19 -0.34 -14.32
C ARG A 415 12.68 -0.61 -14.54
N GLU A 416 13.53 -0.07 -13.67
CA GLU A 416 14.99 -0.22 -13.75
C GLU A 416 15.43 -1.66 -13.47
N ALA A 417 14.76 -2.35 -12.56
CA ALA A 417 15.00 -3.77 -12.27
C ALA A 417 14.59 -4.69 -13.43
N ARG A 418 13.76 -4.23 -14.37
CA ARG A 418 13.20 -5.03 -15.46
C ARG A 418 12.49 -6.30 -14.97
N ALA A 419 11.90 -6.25 -13.77
CA ALA A 419 11.23 -7.39 -13.16
C ALA A 419 9.90 -7.77 -13.85
N GLY A 420 9.46 -6.96 -14.81
CA GLY A 420 8.27 -7.15 -15.65
C GLY A 420 8.22 -6.11 -16.75
N ARG A 421 7.14 -6.09 -17.51
CA ARG A 421 6.94 -5.15 -18.62
C ARG A 421 6.07 -3.97 -18.21
N VAL A 422 6.29 -2.83 -18.88
CA VAL A 422 5.42 -1.65 -18.78
C VAL A 422 4.82 -1.39 -20.14
N THR A 423 3.50 -1.25 -20.23
CA THR A 423 2.78 -1.11 -21.49
C THR A 423 1.84 0.09 -21.44
N SER A 424 1.86 0.93 -22.48
CA SER A 424 1.14 2.21 -22.53
C SER A 424 -0.03 2.22 -23.54
N ASN A 425 -0.21 1.14 -24.28
CA ASN A 425 -1.28 0.98 -25.25
C ASN A 425 -1.66 -0.51 -25.43
N GLU A 426 -2.78 -0.76 -26.10
CA GLU A 426 -3.31 -2.12 -26.30
C GLU A 426 -2.36 -3.04 -27.09
N SER A 427 -1.62 -2.51 -28.09
CA SER A 427 -0.66 -3.32 -28.86
C SER A 427 0.51 -3.78 -28.01
N GLU A 428 1.13 -2.86 -27.25
CA GLU A 428 2.21 -3.21 -26.30
C GLU A 428 1.73 -4.23 -25.26
N LEU A 429 0.50 -4.05 -24.73
CA LEU A 429 -0.09 -4.96 -23.77
C LEU A 429 -0.25 -6.38 -24.36
N ARG A 430 -0.82 -6.49 -25.56
CA ARG A 430 -0.96 -7.76 -26.28
C ARG A 430 0.39 -8.43 -26.50
N ASP A 431 1.39 -7.67 -26.98
CA ASP A 431 2.70 -8.22 -27.32
C ASP A 431 3.44 -8.70 -26.05
N ALA A 432 3.33 -7.98 -24.93
CA ALA A 432 3.86 -8.40 -23.63
C ALA A 432 3.14 -9.65 -23.07
N LEU A 433 1.81 -9.71 -23.20
CA LEU A 433 1.04 -10.92 -22.85
C LEU A 433 1.50 -12.12 -23.67
N ASN A 434 1.57 -11.99 -24.99
CA ASN A 434 1.98 -13.08 -25.87
C ASN A 434 3.39 -13.58 -25.60
N MET A 435 4.30 -12.68 -25.21
CA MET A 435 5.65 -13.04 -24.81
C MET A 435 5.64 -13.93 -23.57
N TYR A 436 4.92 -13.55 -22.50
CA TYR A 436 4.87 -14.31 -21.24
C TYR A 436 4.00 -15.57 -21.32
N LEU A 437 2.93 -15.57 -22.14
CA LEU A 437 2.10 -16.75 -22.36
C LEU A 437 2.88 -17.88 -23.07
N LYS A 438 3.83 -17.52 -23.96
CA LYS A 438 4.72 -18.47 -24.62
C LYS A 438 5.83 -18.97 -23.69
N ASP A 439 6.41 -18.09 -22.89
CA ASP A 439 7.50 -18.42 -21.98
C ASP A 439 7.44 -17.57 -20.71
N ARG A 440 6.92 -18.18 -19.63
CA ARG A 440 6.81 -17.51 -18.32
C ARG A 440 8.15 -17.33 -17.60
N THR A 441 9.23 -17.93 -18.09
CA THR A 441 10.56 -17.83 -17.47
C THR A 441 11.28 -16.52 -17.84
N ILE A 442 10.80 -15.81 -18.85
CA ILE A 442 11.32 -14.51 -19.23
C ILE A 442 11.25 -13.56 -18.02
N ASP A 443 12.32 -12.82 -17.78
CA ASP A 443 12.52 -11.88 -16.66
C ASP A 443 12.49 -12.56 -15.25
N SER A 444 12.58 -13.90 -15.13
CA SER A 444 12.53 -14.59 -13.83
C SER A 444 13.74 -14.25 -12.93
N ALA A 445 14.92 -14.09 -13.51
CA ALA A 445 16.11 -13.70 -12.75
C ALA A 445 15.98 -12.27 -12.21
N GLU A 446 15.46 -11.37 -13.02
CA GLU A 446 15.20 -9.97 -12.68
C GLU A 446 14.11 -9.86 -11.59
N ARG A 447 13.05 -10.68 -11.67
CA ARG A 447 12.00 -10.75 -10.64
C ARG A 447 12.57 -11.19 -9.30
N ARG A 448 13.39 -12.26 -9.28
CA ARG A 448 14.05 -12.73 -8.04
C ARG A 448 14.93 -11.65 -7.43
N LYS A 449 15.77 -11.02 -8.25
CA LYS A 449 16.62 -9.93 -7.79
C LYS A 449 15.81 -8.74 -7.24
N PHE A 450 14.72 -8.38 -7.90
CA PHE A 450 13.81 -7.33 -7.44
C PHE A 450 13.21 -7.66 -6.06
N VAL A 451 12.80 -8.92 -5.82
CA VAL A 451 12.32 -9.38 -4.52
C VAL A 451 13.41 -9.25 -3.45
N GLU A 452 14.63 -9.71 -3.72
CA GLU A 452 15.76 -9.63 -2.80
C GLU A 452 16.10 -8.16 -2.42
N ASP A 453 16.06 -7.25 -3.40
CA ASP A 453 16.37 -5.84 -3.19
C ASP A 453 15.27 -5.13 -2.38
N GLU A 454 13.99 -5.47 -2.59
CA GLU A 454 12.85 -4.77 -1.96
C GLU A 454 12.42 -5.39 -0.63
N ILE A 455 12.66 -6.70 -0.37
CA ILE A 455 12.09 -7.42 0.79
C ILE A 455 13.14 -7.84 1.82
N THR A 456 14.35 -8.10 1.47
CA THR A 456 15.47 -8.60 2.28
C THR A 456 15.32 -10.06 2.75
N PHE A 457 14.29 -10.40 3.55
CA PHE A 457 14.06 -11.77 4.05
C PHE A 457 13.05 -12.50 3.17
N THR A 458 13.53 -13.54 2.49
CA THR A 458 12.74 -14.32 1.51
C THR A 458 12.42 -15.73 1.99
N ASP A 459 12.66 -16.02 3.27
CA ASP A 459 12.42 -17.30 3.91
C ASP A 459 11.15 -17.34 4.77
N GLY A 460 10.42 -16.22 4.84
CA GLY A 460 9.20 -16.06 5.63
C GLY A 460 9.47 -15.86 7.13
N THR A 461 10.60 -15.30 7.51
CA THR A 461 10.98 -15.06 8.92
C THR A 461 10.90 -13.59 9.36
N SER A 462 10.38 -12.69 8.51
CA SER A 462 10.32 -11.26 8.80
C SER A 462 9.55 -10.94 10.09
N GLY A 463 8.47 -11.69 10.38
CA GLY A 463 7.70 -11.52 11.61
C GLY A 463 8.54 -11.80 12.87
N LYS A 464 9.35 -12.83 12.83
CA LYS A 464 10.26 -13.19 13.93
C LYS A 464 11.35 -12.14 14.10
N HIS A 465 12.02 -11.71 13.03
CA HIS A 465 13.04 -10.65 13.08
C HIS A 465 12.50 -9.32 13.61
N THR A 466 11.29 -8.96 13.22
CA THR A 466 10.62 -7.76 13.76
C THR A 466 10.33 -7.91 15.25
N ALA A 467 9.80 -9.05 15.70
CA ALA A 467 9.50 -9.29 17.12
C ALA A 467 10.77 -9.30 17.97
N GLU A 468 11.83 -9.96 17.54
CA GLU A 468 13.13 -9.98 18.24
C GLU A 468 13.70 -8.56 18.41
N PHE A 469 13.56 -7.72 17.37
CA PHE A 469 13.98 -6.32 17.48
C PHE A 469 13.13 -5.53 18.48
N ILE A 470 11.79 -5.73 18.51
CA ILE A 470 10.91 -5.12 19.51
C ILE A 470 11.34 -5.53 20.92
N LEU A 471 11.56 -6.83 21.17
CA LEU A 471 12.03 -7.35 22.45
C LEU A 471 13.38 -6.76 22.86
N LYS A 472 14.32 -6.62 21.91
CA LYS A 472 15.61 -5.98 22.17
C LYS A 472 15.45 -4.53 22.62
N VAL A 473 14.54 -3.77 22.01
CA VAL A 473 14.29 -2.38 22.39
C VAL A 473 13.55 -2.28 23.73
N LEU A 474 12.62 -3.20 24.01
CA LEU A 474 11.93 -3.28 25.33
C LEU A 474 12.88 -3.55 26.49
N ASN A 475 13.95 -4.32 26.27
CA ASN A 475 14.91 -4.72 27.27
C ASN A 475 16.14 -3.77 27.36
N SER A 476 16.17 -2.68 26.59
CA SER A 476 17.28 -1.71 26.57
C SER A 476 16.98 -0.46 27.42
#